data_525ed06955c6d3de0422257d1ad68892
#
_entry.id   525ed06955c6d3de0422257d1ad68892
#
_cell.length_a   1.000
_cell.length_b   1.000
_cell.length_c   1.000
_cell.angle_alpha   90.00
_cell.angle_beta   90.00
_cell.angle_gamma   90.00
#
_symmetry.space_group_name_H-M   'P 1'
#
loop_
_entity.id
_entity.type
_entity.pdbx_description
1 polymer ?
#
loop_
_entity_poly.entity_id
_entity_poly.type
_entity_poly.pdbx_seq_one_letter_code
_entity_poly.pdbx_strand_id
1 'polypeptide(L)'
;KPPLMISGGLYVAEPGRLYNGEVTVAFEKFTFLALGSYGLTEQTDKPSFFIYLMLDYAFGGPPCFYITGLCAGFGLNRKINIPPLSGVKDFPLWQRPEARVNFKPGTGASEALNTLSDHIKPCEGMNFLTAGIKFTSFGIVESVVIVNVEFGTKFELSLLGHLRSPFLPNAAIRLSTDAESASGLLAR
;
A
#
# COMPACT_ATOMS: atom_id res chain seq x y z
N LYS A 1 7.73 -13.58 -27.75
CA LYS A 1 8.17 -12.93 -26.51
C LYS A 1 7.12 -11.90 -26.15
N PRO A 2 6.56 -11.93 -24.94
CA PRO A 2 5.67 -10.87 -24.52
C PRO A 2 6.47 -9.54 -24.48
N PRO A 3 5.91 -8.44 -24.98
CA PRO A 3 6.60 -7.16 -24.99
C PRO A 3 6.75 -6.64 -23.55
N LEU A 4 7.89 -6.03 -23.27
CA LEU A 4 8.05 -5.20 -22.09
C LEU A 4 7.07 -4.02 -22.21
N MET A 5 6.21 -3.85 -21.23
CA MET A 5 5.31 -2.70 -21.12
C MET A 5 5.79 -1.81 -19.97
N ILE A 6 6.05 -0.55 -20.29
CA ILE A 6 6.37 0.49 -19.31
C ILE A 6 5.35 1.60 -19.50
N SER A 7 4.67 1.95 -18.44
CA SER A 7 3.71 3.03 -18.37
C SER A 7 3.95 3.86 -17.11
N GLY A 8 3.75 5.16 -17.18
CA GLY A 8 3.89 6.01 -16.02
C GLY A 8 3.64 7.47 -16.36
N GLY A 9 3.50 8.28 -15.33
CA GLY A 9 3.26 9.69 -15.43
C GLY A 9 3.63 10.44 -14.16
N LEU A 10 3.93 11.71 -14.32
CA LEU A 10 4.06 12.70 -13.27
C LEU A 10 2.94 13.72 -13.44
N TYR A 11 2.18 13.93 -12.40
CA TYR A 11 1.01 14.80 -12.39
C TYR A 11 1.21 15.94 -11.40
N VAL A 12 0.88 17.13 -11.81
CA VAL A 12 0.86 18.32 -10.94
C VAL A 12 -0.57 18.47 -10.45
N ALA A 13 -0.81 18.08 -9.20
CA ALA A 13 -2.14 18.22 -8.59
C ALA A 13 -2.37 19.68 -8.14
N GLU A 14 -1.33 20.30 -7.56
CA GLU A 14 -1.33 21.73 -7.21
C GLU A 14 0.01 22.34 -7.62
N PRO A 15 0.03 23.34 -8.51
CA PRO A 15 1.26 23.97 -8.97
C PRO A 15 2.12 24.47 -7.79
N GLY A 16 3.37 23.99 -7.72
CA GLY A 16 4.31 24.36 -6.66
C GLY A 16 4.09 23.67 -5.30
N ARG A 17 2.99 22.96 -5.10
CA ARG A 17 2.66 22.36 -3.79
C ARG A 17 2.49 20.85 -3.77
N LEU A 18 1.91 20.25 -4.82
CA LEU A 18 1.60 18.81 -4.82
C LEU A 18 1.89 18.16 -6.17
N TYR A 19 2.75 17.18 -6.16
CA TYR A 19 3.17 16.36 -7.30
C TYR A 19 2.87 14.89 -7.02
N ASN A 20 2.23 14.23 -7.96
CA ASN A 20 1.90 12.82 -7.91
C ASN A 20 2.59 12.08 -9.04
N GLY A 21 3.08 10.88 -8.78
CA GLY A 21 3.77 10.07 -9.77
C GLY A 21 3.40 8.60 -9.68
N GLU A 22 3.39 7.95 -10.84
CA GLU A 22 3.19 6.52 -10.94
C GLU A 22 4.02 5.91 -12.05
N VAL A 23 4.48 4.68 -11.83
CA VAL A 23 5.19 3.86 -12.83
C VAL A 23 4.69 2.43 -12.72
N THR A 24 4.35 1.85 -13.85
CA THR A 24 4.02 0.42 -13.98
C THR A 24 5.00 -0.20 -14.97
N VAL A 25 5.62 -1.30 -14.59
CA VAL A 25 6.46 -2.12 -15.46
C VAL A 25 5.90 -3.53 -15.47
N ALA A 26 5.52 -4.02 -16.63
CA ALA A 26 5.04 -5.39 -16.81
C ALA A 26 5.90 -6.12 -17.83
N PHE A 27 6.38 -7.31 -17.47
CA PHE A 27 7.17 -8.18 -18.33
C PHE A 27 6.91 -9.64 -18.00
N GLU A 28 6.40 -10.41 -18.94
CA GLU A 28 6.01 -11.82 -18.77
C GLU A 28 5.11 -12.04 -17.53
N LYS A 29 5.65 -12.66 -16.48
CA LYS A 29 4.95 -12.97 -15.22
C LYS A 29 5.25 -11.98 -14.09
N PHE A 30 5.91 -10.91 -14.42
CA PHE A 30 6.36 -9.89 -13.49
C PHE A 30 5.57 -8.60 -13.72
N THR A 31 4.99 -8.06 -12.68
CA THR A 31 4.39 -6.72 -12.70
C THR A 31 4.86 -5.92 -11.48
N PHE A 32 5.48 -4.80 -11.76
CA PHE A 32 5.93 -3.84 -10.75
C PHE A 32 5.13 -2.55 -10.87
N LEU A 33 4.65 -2.05 -9.76
CA LEU A 33 3.95 -0.77 -9.64
C LEU A 33 4.65 0.08 -8.58
N ALA A 34 4.95 1.32 -8.92
CA ALA A 34 5.37 2.34 -7.98
C ALA A 34 4.39 3.52 -8.03
N LEU A 35 3.91 3.92 -6.87
CA LEU A 35 3.06 5.09 -6.67
C LEU A 35 3.73 6.02 -5.68
N GLY A 36 3.65 7.33 -5.91
CA GLY A 36 4.23 8.30 -5.01
C GLY A 36 3.58 9.66 -5.10
N SER A 37 3.71 10.42 -4.04
CA SER A 37 3.29 11.81 -3.98
C SER A 37 4.32 12.62 -3.19
N TYR A 38 4.65 13.79 -3.69
CA TYR A 38 5.48 14.78 -3.02
C TYR A 38 4.71 16.08 -2.89
N GLY A 39 4.78 16.70 -1.75
CA GLY A 39 4.15 18.00 -1.51
C GLY A 39 4.74 18.70 -0.30
N LEU A 40 4.13 19.82 0.05
CA LEU A 40 4.45 20.58 1.26
C LEU A 40 3.30 20.43 2.26
N THR A 41 3.63 20.43 3.55
CA THR A 41 2.61 20.47 4.62
C THR A 41 1.93 21.82 4.64
N GLU A 42 0.64 21.86 4.94
CA GLU A 42 -0.17 23.10 4.91
C GLU A 42 0.27 24.12 5.97
N GLN A 43 0.81 23.67 7.12
CA GLN A 43 1.07 24.52 8.27
C GLN A 43 2.47 25.15 8.26
N THR A 44 3.49 24.42 7.79
CA THR A 44 4.90 24.85 7.93
C THR A 44 5.71 24.74 6.67
N ASP A 45 5.07 24.42 5.53
CA ASP A 45 5.73 24.20 4.23
C ASP A 45 6.89 23.17 4.29
N LYS A 46 6.81 22.20 5.22
CA LYS A 46 7.79 21.13 5.31
C LYS A 46 7.57 20.10 4.20
N PRO A 47 8.64 19.48 3.69
CA PRO A 47 8.49 18.42 2.70
C PRO A 47 7.71 17.24 3.27
N SER A 48 6.74 16.79 2.50
CA SER A 48 5.87 15.66 2.78
C SER A 48 5.82 14.78 1.55
N PHE A 49 6.21 13.51 1.68
CA PHE A 49 6.15 12.58 0.56
C PHE A 49 5.83 11.17 1.01
N PHE A 50 5.31 10.39 0.09
CA PHE A 50 5.27 8.94 0.22
C PHE A 50 5.66 8.26 -1.08
N ILE A 51 6.15 7.04 -0.94
CA ILE A 51 6.31 6.08 -2.03
C ILE A 51 5.71 4.75 -1.60
N TYR A 52 4.99 4.11 -2.51
CA TYR A 52 4.43 2.77 -2.34
C TYR A 52 4.80 1.91 -3.53
N LEU A 53 5.33 0.75 -3.26
CA LEU A 53 5.84 -0.20 -4.23
C LEU A 53 5.06 -1.50 -4.12
N MET A 54 4.71 -2.09 -5.24
CA MET A 54 4.07 -3.39 -5.32
C MET A 54 4.74 -4.22 -6.41
N LEU A 55 5.02 -5.46 -6.08
CA LEU A 55 5.62 -6.43 -6.98
C LEU A 55 4.75 -7.69 -7.00
N ASP A 56 4.10 -7.95 -8.12
CA ASP A 56 3.44 -9.21 -8.40
C ASP A 56 4.40 -10.11 -9.18
N TYR A 57 4.84 -11.17 -8.52
CA TYR A 57 5.73 -12.18 -9.07
C TYR A 57 5.59 -13.48 -8.28
N ALA A 58 5.58 -14.60 -8.99
CA ALA A 58 5.51 -15.93 -8.39
C ALA A 58 6.89 -16.32 -7.85
N PHE A 59 7.20 -15.94 -6.61
CA PHE A 59 8.47 -16.27 -5.96
C PHE A 59 8.60 -17.76 -5.66
N GLY A 60 7.48 -18.45 -5.46
CA GLY A 60 7.46 -19.85 -5.10
C GLY A 60 7.25 -20.10 -3.61
N GLY A 61 7.45 -21.35 -3.22
CA GLY A 61 7.29 -21.84 -1.86
C GLY A 61 6.55 -23.17 -1.80
N PRO A 62 6.36 -23.74 -0.60
CA PRO A 62 5.58 -24.96 -0.43
C PRO A 62 4.09 -24.69 -0.76
N PRO A 63 3.31 -25.71 -1.14
CA PRO A 63 1.92 -25.55 -1.54
C PRO A 63 1.04 -24.85 -0.50
N CYS A 64 1.36 -25.00 0.79
CA CYS A 64 0.63 -24.32 1.87
C CYS A 64 1.00 -22.84 2.02
N PHE A 65 2.13 -22.39 1.45
CA PHE A 65 2.60 -21.00 1.54
C PHE A 65 3.42 -20.63 0.30
N TYR A 66 2.72 -20.36 -0.80
CA TYR A 66 3.33 -19.98 -2.07
C TYR A 66 3.25 -18.46 -2.26
N ILE A 67 4.39 -17.79 -2.24
CA ILE A 67 4.47 -16.32 -2.32
C ILE A 67 4.21 -15.88 -3.75
N THR A 68 3.26 -14.96 -3.91
CA THR A 68 2.80 -14.42 -5.20
C THR A 68 3.01 -12.91 -5.34
N GLY A 69 3.47 -12.23 -4.29
CA GLY A 69 3.74 -10.81 -4.38
C GLY A 69 4.29 -10.22 -3.09
N LEU A 70 4.91 -9.06 -3.23
CA LEU A 70 5.45 -8.24 -2.15
C LEU A 70 4.97 -6.80 -2.30
N CYS A 71 4.84 -6.10 -1.19
CA CYS A 71 4.65 -4.66 -1.20
C CYS A 71 5.47 -3.98 -0.10
N ALA A 72 5.82 -2.74 -0.34
CA ALA A 72 6.52 -1.89 0.62
C ALA A 72 6.10 -0.44 0.44
N GLY A 73 6.10 0.33 1.50
CA GLY A 73 5.80 1.76 1.45
C GLY A 73 6.54 2.52 2.54
N PHE A 74 6.83 3.76 2.24
CA PHE A 74 7.43 4.70 3.17
C PHE A 74 6.80 6.07 3.01
N GLY A 75 6.57 6.77 4.10
CA GLY A 75 6.10 8.15 4.11
C GLY A 75 6.80 9.01 5.15
N LEU A 76 7.14 10.22 4.73
CA LEU A 76 7.69 11.28 5.56
C LEU A 76 6.66 12.40 5.72
N ASN A 77 6.39 12.83 6.95
CA ASN A 77 5.32 13.77 7.27
C ASN A 77 3.97 13.32 6.68
N ARG A 78 3.68 12.01 6.76
CA ARG A 78 2.48 11.35 6.27
C ARG A 78 1.96 10.33 7.28
N LYS A 79 0.65 10.19 7.31
CA LYS A 79 -0.04 9.18 8.10
C LYS A 79 -0.91 8.31 7.20
N ILE A 80 -0.99 6.99 7.49
CA ILE A 80 -1.90 6.09 6.81
C ILE A 80 -3.21 5.99 7.58
N ASN A 81 -4.31 6.38 6.94
CA ASN A 81 -5.64 6.16 7.48
C ASN A 81 -6.07 4.73 7.17
N ILE A 82 -5.89 3.83 8.12
CA ILE A 82 -6.30 2.43 8.01
C ILE A 82 -7.82 2.34 8.14
N PRO A 83 -8.52 1.75 7.16
CA PRO A 83 -9.96 1.64 7.23
C PRO A 83 -10.42 0.73 8.38
N PRO A 84 -11.67 0.86 8.84
CA PRO A 84 -12.28 -0.09 9.75
C PRO A 84 -12.34 -1.49 9.10
N LEU A 85 -12.55 -2.52 9.91
CA LEU A 85 -12.50 -3.92 9.45
C LEU A 85 -13.41 -4.21 8.23
N SER A 86 -14.54 -3.53 8.14
CA SER A 86 -15.46 -3.64 7.01
C SER A 86 -14.89 -3.10 5.69
N GLY A 87 -14.03 -2.10 5.74
CA GLY A 87 -13.38 -1.47 4.58
C GLY A 87 -12.02 -2.08 4.20
N VAL A 88 -11.50 -3.01 5.00
CA VAL A 88 -10.19 -3.63 4.74
C VAL A 88 -10.14 -4.35 3.39
N LYS A 89 -11.25 -4.92 2.93
CA LYS A 89 -11.33 -5.62 1.63
C LYS A 89 -11.02 -4.71 0.44
N ASP A 90 -11.46 -3.45 0.53
CA ASP A 90 -11.38 -2.47 -0.55
C ASP A 90 -10.16 -1.55 -0.38
N PHE A 91 -9.32 -1.83 0.62
CA PHE A 91 -8.16 -1.01 0.90
C PHE A 91 -7.16 -1.06 -0.26
N PRO A 92 -6.74 0.09 -0.82
CA PRO A 92 -6.00 0.14 -2.08
C PRO A 92 -4.62 -0.50 -2.03
N LEU A 93 -4.06 -0.73 -0.85
CA LEU A 93 -2.71 -1.30 -0.70
C LEU A 93 -2.60 -2.75 -1.20
N TRP A 94 -3.69 -3.50 -1.37
CA TRP A 94 -3.67 -4.86 -1.92
C TRP A 94 -4.37 -5.05 -3.25
N GLN A 95 -4.84 -3.98 -3.88
CA GLN A 95 -5.42 -4.11 -5.21
C GLN A 95 -4.35 -4.49 -6.24
N ARG A 96 -4.68 -5.47 -7.08
CA ARG A 96 -3.74 -5.98 -8.08
C ARG A 96 -3.34 -4.91 -9.08
N PRO A 97 -2.04 -4.81 -9.45
CA PRO A 97 -1.59 -3.93 -10.53
C PRO A 97 -2.26 -4.23 -11.88
N GLU A 98 -2.65 -5.48 -12.13
CA GLU A 98 -3.25 -5.94 -13.39
C GLU A 98 -4.57 -5.21 -13.73
N ALA A 99 -5.36 -4.86 -12.74
CA ALA A 99 -6.57 -4.04 -12.94
C ALA A 99 -6.27 -2.62 -13.44
N ARG A 100 -5.00 -2.23 -13.45
CA ARG A 100 -4.50 -0.87 -13.71
C ARG A 100 -3.73 -0.75 -15.02
N VAL A 101 -3.45 -1.87 -15.73
CA VAL A 101 -2.74 -1.89 -17.02
C VAL A 101 -3.55 -1.22 -18.15
N ASN A 102 -4.81 -0.92 -17.95
CA ASN A 102 -5.64 -0.12 -18.89
C ASN A 102 -5.39 1.39 -18.79
N PHE A 103 -4.17 1.77 -18.45
CA PHE A 103 -3.73 3.16 -18.40
C PHE A 103 -3.82 3.81 -19.80
N LYS A 104 -4.69 4.78 -19.96
CA LYS A 104 -4.72 5.64 -21.15
C LYS A 104 -3.82 6.85 -20.89
N PRO A 105 -2.73 7.02 -21.64
CA PRO A 105 -1.91 8.24 -21.55
C PRO A 105 -2.77 9.50 -21.69
N GLY A 106 -2.63 10.45 -20.76
CA GLY A 106 -3.34 11.73 -20.82
C GLY A 106 -4.62 11.85 -19.99
N THR A 107 -5.06 10.79 -19.32
CA THR A 107 -6.11 10.85 -18.29
C THR A 107 -5.44 11.02 -16.93
N GLY A 108 -5.36 12.15 -16.33
CA GLY A 108 -4.91 12.48 -14.96
C GLY A 108 -4.24 11.38 -14.11
N ALA A 109 -3.98 11.63 -12.85
CA ALA A 109 -3.48 10.61 -11.94
C ALA A 109 -4.41 9.38 -11.95
N SER A 110 -3.84 8.16 -11.95
CA SER A 110 -4.64 6.95 -11.95
C SER A 110 -5.59 6.93 -10.75
N GLU A 111 -6.75 6.31 -10.92
CA GLU A 111 -7.70 6.10 -9.82
C GLU A 111 -7.01 5.49 -8.59
N ALA A 112 -6.02 4.66 -8.83
CA ALA A 112 -5.20 4.04 -7.81
C ALA A 112 -4.39 5.03 -6.97
N LEU A 113 -3.74 5.97 -7.63
CA LEU A 113 -2.94 6.99 -6.97
C LEU A 113 -3.84 7.95 -6.19
N ASN A 114 -4.97 8.33 -6.77
CA ASN A 114 -5.97 9.16 -6.09
C ASN A 114 -6.52 8.46 -4.84
N THR A 115 -6.95 7.20 -4.98
CA THR A 115 -7.46 6.40 -3.86
C THR A 115 -6.38 6.21 -2.78
N LEU A 116 -5.13 5.96 -3.16
CA LEU A 116 -4.04 5.84 -2.20
C LEU A 116 -3.74 7.17 -1.51
N SER A 117 -3.76 8.27 -2.24
CA SER A 117 -3.59 9.62 -1.68
C SER A 117 -4.71 10.00 -0.72
N ASP A 118 -5.91 9.47 -0.90
CA ASP A 118 -7.02 9.65 0.05
C ASP A 118 -6.79 8.95 1.38
N HIS A 119 -6.07 7.84 1.37
CA HIS A 119 -5.71 7.10 2.58
C HIS A 119 -4.39 7.56 3.21
N ILE A 120 -3.47 8.16 2.44
CA ILE A 120 -2.18 8.66 2.94
C ILE A 120 -2.19 10.18 2.99
N LYS A 121 -2.56 10.73 4.14
CA LYS A 121 -2.70 12.18 4.32
C LYS A 121 -1.41 12.82 4.84
N PRO A 122 -1.10 14.07 4.46
CA PRO A 122 -0.07 14.86 5.11
C PRO A 122 -0.34 14.96 6.62
N CYS A 123 0.69 14.68 7.42
CA CYS A 123 0.61 14.78 8.87
C CYS A 123 2.02 15.11 9.40
N GLU A 124 2.22 16.34 9.79
CA GLU A 124 3.53 16.80 10.21
C GLU A 124 4.03 16.06 11.45
N GLY A 125 5.29 15.65 11.42
CA GLY A 125 5.94 14.91 12.50
C GLY A 125 5.58 13.42 12.57
N MET A 126 4.70 12.93 11.67
CA MET A 126 4.38 11.52 11.54
C MET A 126 5.03 10.93 10.31
N ASN A 127 5.57 9.74 10.46
CA ASN A 127 6.16 8.96 9.38
C ASN A 127 5.61 7.55 9.43
N PHE A 128 5.63 6.84 8.31
CA PHE A 128 5.24 5.45 8.29
C PHE A 128 6.21 4.59 7.47
N LEU A 129 6.28 3.33 7.85
CA LEU A 129 6.90 2.26 7.10
C LEU A 129 5.89 1.13 7.00
N THR A 130 5.63 0.66 5.77
CA THR A 130 4.75 -0.49 5.56
C THR A 130 5.47 -1.55 4.74
N ALA A 131 5.20 -2.80 5.05
CA ALA A 131 5.67 -3.95 4.30
C ALA A 131 4.59 -5.02 4.26
N GLY A 132 4.46 -5.71 3.15
CA GLY A 132 3.44 -6.75 3.02
C GLY A 132 3.84 -7.85 2.07
N ILE A 133 3.16 -8.97 2.25
CA ILE A 133 3.34 -10.20 1.49
C ILE A 133 1.99 -10.69 1.01
N LYS A 134 1.96 -11.14 -0.23
CA LYS A 134 0.84 -11.82 -0.84
C LYS A 134 1.22 -13.27 -1.09
N PHE A 135 0.38 -14.18 -0.68
CA PHE A 135 0.61 -15.61 -0.85
C PHE A 135 -0.68 -16.36 -1.12
N THR A 136 -0.54 -17.54 -1.67
CA THR A 136 -1.65 -18.48 -1.86
C THR A 136 -1.37 -19.77 -1.09
N SER A 137 -2.42 -20.33 -0.52
CA SER A 137 -2.38 -21.63 0.15
C SER A 137 -3.14 -22.64 -0.69
N PHE A 138 -2.45 -23.72 -1.10
CA PHE A 138 -2.94 -24.80 -1.96
C PHE A 138 -3.59 -24.33 -3.26
N GLY A 139 -3.28 -23.11 -3.73
CA GLY A 139 -3.91 -22.50 -4.91
C GLY A 139 -5.39 -22.15 -4.75
N ILE A 140 -5.95 -22.28 -3.54
CA ILE A 140 -7.37 -22.10 -3.22
C ILE A 140 -7.60 -20.82 -2.42
N VAL A 141 -6.74 -20.55 -1.48
CA VAL A 141 -6.86 -19.40 -0.57
C VAL A 141 -5.83 -18.36 -0.95
N GLU A 142 -6.28 -17.19 -1.36
CA GLU A 142 -5.42 -16.02 -1.56
C GLU A 142 -5.39 -15.19 -0.27
N SER A 143 -4.20 -14.84 0.18
CA SER A 143 -4.03 -14.06 1.41
C SER A 143 -3.05 -12.92 1.18
N VAL A 144 -3.32 -11.80 1.80
CA VAL A 144 -2.42 -10.64 1.89
C VAL A 144 -2.27 -10.26 3.35
N VAL A 145 -1.04 -10.05 3.76
CA VAL A 145 -0.72 -9.55 5.10
C VAL A 145 0.17 -8.32 4.95
N ILE A 146 -0.20 -7.25 5.63
CA ILE A 146 0.56 -6.00 5.67
C ILE A 146 0.82 -5.61 7.13
N VAL A 147 2.08 -5.30 7.40
CA VAL A 147 2.52 -4.67 8.64
C VAL A 147 2.75 -3.19 8.35
N ASN A 148 2.19 -2.32 9.15
CA ASN A 148 2.40 -0.89 9.12
C ASN A 148 2.93 -0.40 10.46
N VAL A 149 4.00 0.38 10.42
CA VAL A 149 4.61 1.04 11.57
C VAL A 149 4.51 2.53 11.35
N GLU A 150 3.79 3.23 12.20
CA GLU A 150 3.77 4.69 12.26
C GLU A 150 4.64 5.16 13.42
N PHE A 151 5.46 6.17 13.17
CA PHE A 151 6.39 6.69 14.16
C PHE A 151 6.61 8.20 13.99
N GLY A 152 6.93 8.85 15.09
CA GLY A 152 7.11 10.30 15.16
C GLY A 152 6.52 10.86 16.44
N THR A 153 5.45 11.64 16.36
CA THR A 153 4.74 12.16 17.55
C THR A 153 4.04 11.07 18.36
N LYS A 154 3.69 9.96 17.69
CA LYS A 154 3.14 8.75 18.28
C LYS A 154 3.79 7.54 17.65
N PHE A 155 3.73 6.40 18.33
CA PHE A 155 4.13 5.12 17.77
C PHE A 155 2.90 4.21 17.70
N GLU A 156 2.62 3.70 16.52
CA GLU A 156 1.53 2.76 16.27
C GLU A 156 2.03 1.61 15.38
N LEU A 157 1.78 0.37 15.81
CA LEU A 157 2.02 -0.83 15.02
C LEU A 157 0.67 -1.41 14.62
N SER A 158 0.45 -1.58 13.34
CA SER A 158 -0.77 -2.17 12.80
C SER A 158 -0.46 -3.38 11.93
N LEU A 159 -1.22 -4.44 12.13
CA LEU A 159 -1.22 -5.63 11.29
C LEU A 159 -2.57 -5.75 10.59
N LEU A 160 -2.54 -5.85 9.28
CA LEU A 160 -3.71 -6.00 8.44
C LEU A 160 -3.62 -7.30 7.67
N GLY A 161 -4.68 -8.08 7.66
CA GLY A 161 -4.78 -9.31 6.90
C GLY A 161 -6.08 -9.37 6.12
N HIS A 162 -6.01 -9.85 4.89
CA HIS A 162 -7.17 -10.14 4.06
C HIS A 162 -7.02 -11.54 3.48
N LEU A 163 -8.11 -12.32 3.57
CA LEU A 163 -8.19 -13.67 3.04
C LEU A 163 -9.36 -13.78 2.07
N ARG A 164 -9.11 -14.32 0.90
CA ARG A 164 -10.11 -14.59 -0.13
C ARG A 164 -10.09 -16.07 -0.51
N SER A 165 -11.26 -16.68 -0.49
CA SER A 165 -11.43 -18.07 -0.90
C SER A 165 -12.75 -18.23 -1.67
N PRO A 166 -12.83 -19.08 -2.69
CA PRO A 166 -14.09 -19.38 -3.39
C PRO A 166 -15.07 -20.17 -2.52
N PHE A 167 -14.59 -20.79 -1.43
CA PHE A 167 -15.39 -21.69 -0.58
C PHE A 167 -15.73 -21.07 0.80
N LEU A 168 -15.08 -19.96 1.17
CA LEU A 168 -15.25 -19.30 2.46
C LEU A 168 -15.62 -17.84 2.25
N PRO A 169 -16.41 -17.25 3.15
CA PRO A 169 -16.60 -15.80 3.12
C PRO A 169 -15.24 -15.10 3.28
N ASN A 170 -15.07 -14.00 2.54
CA ASN A 170 -13.85 -13.19 2.67
C ASN A 170 -13.68 -12.75 4.12
N ALA A 171 -12.52 -13.01 4.69
CA ALA A 171 -12.16 -12.63 6.04
C ALA A 171 -11.13 -11.51 6.04
N ALA A 172 -11.22 -10.62 7.00
CA ALA A 172 -10.25 -9.55 7.22
C ALA A 172 -9.89 -9.50 8.70
N ILE A 173 -8.63 -9.21 8.99
CA ILE A 173 -8.11 -9.07 10.35
C ILE A 173 -7.41 -7.72 10.43
N ARG A 174 -7.66 -7.00 11.52
CA ARG A 174 -6.92 -5.81 11.91
C ARG A 174 -6.51 -5.94 13.37
N LEU A 175 -5.23 -5.81 13.62
CA LEU A 175 -4.67 -5.65 14.96
C LEU A 175 -3.89 -4.33 14.98
N SER A 176 -4.08 -3.51 15.98
CA SER A 176 -3.31 -2.30 16.20
C SER A 176 -2.92 -2.20 17.67
N THR A 177 -1.71 -1.73 17.92
CA THR A 177 -1.19 -1.51 19.27
C THR A 177 -0.62 -0.09 19.33
N ASP A 178 -1.26 0.76 20.12
CA ASP A 178 -0.74 2.08 20.45
C ASP A 178 0.24 1.95 21.63
N ALA A 179 1.29 2.76 21.65
CA ALA A 179 2.30 2.74 22.72
C ALA A 179 1.71 2.98 24.14
N GLU A 180 0.58 3.67 24.23
CA GLU A 180 -0.15 3.86 25.49
C GLU A 180 -0.76 2.55 26.04
N SER A 181 -1.17 1.64 25.15
CA SER A 181 -1.74 0.34 25.53
C SER A 181 -0.66 -0.66 25.96
N ALA A 182 0.54 -0.55 25.39
CA ALA A 182 1.66 -1.44 25.69
C ALA A 182 2.25 -1.22 27.10
N SER A 183 2.22 0.02 27.60
CA SER A 183 2.67 0.34 28.98
C SER A 183 1.75 -0.24 30.05
N GLY A 184 0.49 -0.46 29.77
CA GLY A 184 -0.47 -1.10 30.66
C GLY A 184 -0.35 -2.61 30.76
N LEU A 185 0.24 -3.28 29.75
CA LEU A 185 0.42 -4.74 29.74
C LEU A 185 1.69 -5.21 30.46
N LEU A 186 2.68 -4.35 30.62
CA LEU A 186 3.94 -4.63 31.33
C LEU A 186 3.87 -4.30 32.83
N ALA A 187 2.76 -3.73 33.32
CA ALA A 187 2.54 -3.35 34.71
C ALA A 187 1.58 -4.30 35.47
N ARG A 188 1.39 -5.55 34.98
CA ARG A 188 0.64 -6.59 35.68
C ARG A 188 1.46 -7.83 35.92
#